data_7f81f883b08570d8941f5f14b82ef7ad
#
_entry.id   7f81f883b08570d8941f5f14b82ef7ad
#
_cell.length_a   1.000
_cell.length_b   1.000
_cell.length_c   1.000
_cell.angle_alpha   90.00
_cell.angle_beta   90.00
_cell.angle_gamma   90.00
#
_symmetry.space_group_name_H-M   'P 1'
#
loop_
_entity.id
_entity.type
_entity.pdbx_description
1 polymer ?
#
loop_
_entity_poly.entity_id
_entity_poly.type
_entity_poly.pdbx_seq_one_letter_code
_entity_poly.pdbx_strand_id
1 'polypeptide(L)'
;MATLHNGVLMPMVGFGCAGYVRKPALLDALSVGYRLFDTAQAHEWYLEEEVGDAIAEGHVNRSELFLTSKLHPRDLGATRTLEAFPDSLRRLRTTYLDAFLLHYPRCFGTLCAKEPEGDWRAAWGALETLYARGEVRAIGVSNFGPAELQQLLDVAKVKPHLVQSWMDPLHAERPLRALCARHGVQFQAYSTPGLPRQDSSQPFSA
;
A
#
# COMPACT_ATOMS: atom_id res chain seq x y z
N MET A 1 4.38 12.92 12.48
CA MET A 1 4.24 11.45 12.57
C MET A 1 2.82 11.12 13.01
N ALA A 2 2.21 10.11 12.41
CA ALA A 2 1.01 9.45 12.93
C ALA A 2 1.46 8.19 13.69
N THR A 3 0.77 7.84 14.78
CA THR A 3 1.05 6.59 15.50
C THR A 3 -0.03 5.59 15.16
N LEU A 4 0.36 4.49 14.52
CA LEU A 4 -0.54 3.37 14.25
C LEU A 4 -0.93 2.68 15.56
N HIS A 5 -2.08 1.98 15.61
CA HIS A 5 -2.57 1.37 16.86
C HIS A 5 -1.64 0.28 17.46
N ASN A 6 -0.64 -0.19 16.71
CA ASN A 6 0.42 -1.09 17.19
C ASN A 6 1.70 -0.34 17.63
N GLY A 7 1.67 0.99 17.68
CA GLY A 7 2.80 1.83 18.11
C GLY A 7 3.78 2.21 17.00
N VAL A 8 3.64 1.69 15.80
CA VAL A 8 4.51 2.06 14.67
C VAL A 8 4.28 3.52 14.28
N LEU A 9 5.37 4.28 14.15
CA LEU A 9 5.35 5.67 13.74
C LEU A 9 5.41 5.77 12.21
N MET A 10 4.43 6.46 11.61
CA MET A 10 4.32 6.67 10.17
C MET A 10 4.41 8.17 9.84
N PRO A 11 5.25 8.60 8.88
CA PRO A 11 5.23 9.99 8.41
C PRO A 11 3.83 10.38 7.89
N MET A 12 3.40 11.62 8.19
CA MET A 12 2.07 12.09 7.76
C MET A 12 2.01 12.50 6.29
N VAL A 13 3.17 12.76 5.69
CA VAL A 13 3.31 13.08 4.27
C VAL A 13 4.24 12.08 3.65
N GLY A 14 3.82 11.49 2.52
CA GLY A 14 4.58 10.51 1.78
C GLY A 14 4.70 10.88 0.30
N PHE A 15 5.68 10.28 -0.35
CA PHE A 15 5.90 10.37 -1.78
C PHE A 15 5.26 9.16 -2.46
N GLY A 16 4.27 9.39 -3.32
CA GLY A 16 3.62 8.36 -4.12
C GLY A 16 4.45 8.04 -5.36
N CYS A 17 4.76 6.76 -5.57
CA CYS A 17 5.61 6.29 -6.66
C CYS A 17 4.83 5.79 -7.88
N ALA A 18 3.52 6.04 -7.96
CA ALA A 18 2.70 5.73 -9.14
C ALA A 18 3.08 6.62 -10.34
N GLY A 19 2.78 6.14 -11.56
CA GLY A 19 3.06 6.90 -12.79
C GLY A 19 4.50 6.72 -13.30
N TYR A 20 5.10 5.55 -13.05
CA TYR A 20 6.45 5.20 -13.51
C TYR A 20 7.53 6.17 -13.01
N VAL A 21 7.43 6.59 -11.76
CA VAL A 21 8.43 7.45 -11.11
C VAL A 21 9.80 6.78 -11.18
N ARG A 22 10.80 7.54 -11.63
CA ARG A 22 12.17 7.08 -11.82
C ARG A 22 13.10 7.53 -10.69
N LYS A 23 14.21 6.84 -10.54
CA LYS A 23 15.23 7.08 -9.51
C LYS A 23 15.60 8.56 -9.31
N PRO A 24 15.83 9.42 -10.34
CA PRO A 24 16.19 10.82 -10.09
C PRO A 24 15.15 11.57 -9.26
N ALA A 25 13.84 11.43 -9.55
CA ALA A 25 12.80 12.07 -8.76
C ALA A 25 12.71 11.53 -7.33
N LEU A 26 13.05 10.26 -7.13
CA LEU A 26 13.12 9.63 -5.80
C LEU A 26 14.31 10.16 -4.99
N LEU A 27 15.47 10.37 -5.62
CA LEU A 27 16.63 11.00 -4.99
C LEU A 27 16.34 12.45 -4.60
N ASP A 28 15.65 13.20 -5.48
CA ASP A 28 15.20 14.55 -5.16
C ASP A 28 14.25 14.54 -3.95
N ALA A 29 13.28 13.63 -3.92
CA ALA A 29 12.36 13.47 -2.79
C ALA A 29 13.09 13.14 -1.49
N LEU A 30 14.09 12.25 -1.52
CA LEU A 30 14.95 11.94 -0.36
C LEU A 30 15.71 13.18 0.11
N SER A 31 16.28 13.96 -0.82
CA SER A 31 17.08 15.14 -0.54
C SER A 31 16.28 16.25 0.14
N VAL A 32 15.01 16.44 -0.24
CA VAL A 32 14.10 17.43 0.38
C VAL A 32 13.37 16.91 1.62
N GLY A 33 13.72 15.70 2.08
CA GLY A 33 13.28 15.18 3.38
C GLY A 33 12.07 14.26 3.38
N TYR A 34 11.58 13.77 2.24
CA TYR A 34 10.60 12.69 2.24
C TYR A 34 11.21 11.44 2.88
N ARG A 35 10.42 10.78 3.74
CA ARG A 35 10.81 9.56 4.45
C ARG A 35 9.76 8.43 4.34
N LEU A 36 8.58 8.69 3.80
CA LEU A 36 7.60 7.68 3.43
C LEU A 36 7.55 7.60 1.91
N PHE A 37 7.78 6.39 1.38
CA PHE A 37 7.65 6.07 -0.05
C PHE A 37 6.58 4.99 -0.21
N ASP A 38 5.61 5.27 -1.07
CA ASP A 38 4.46 4.40 -1.32
C ASP A 38 4.53 3.85 -2.74
N THR A 39 4.79 2.56 -2.87
CA THR A 39 4.88 1.83 -4.14
C THR A 39 3.95 0.62 -4.16
N ALA A 40 4.04 -0.24 -5.16
CA ALA A 40 3.27 -1.47 -5.27
C ALA A 40 3.90 -2.46 -6.26
N GLN A 41 3.48 -3.73 -6.18
CA GLN A 41 3.86 -4.79 -7.12
C GLN A 41 3.25 -4.63 -8.53
N ALA A 42 2.29 -3.72 -8.68
CA ALA A 42 1.58 -3.47 -9.94
C ALA A 42 2.49 -2.74 -10.94
N HIS A 43 3.25 -3.48 -11.73
CA HIS A 43 4.16 -2.96 -12.75
C HIS A 43 3.48 -2.12 -13.82
N GLU A 44 2.17 -2.20 -13.90
CA GLU A 44 1.33 -1.37 -14.77
C GLU A 44 1.40 0.11 -14.38
N TRP A 45 1.84 0.41 -13.14
CA TRP A 45 1.87 1.79 -12.61
C TRP A 45 3.09 2.10 -11.75
N TYR A 46 3.82 1.08 -11.26
CA TYR A 46 4.88 1.25 -10.26
C TYR A 46 6.16 0.52 -10.68
N LEU A 47 7.28 1.04 -10.19
CA LEU A 47 8.62 0.48 -10.41
C LEU A 47 9.33 0.36 -9.06
N GLU A 48 9.12 -0.77 -8.36
CA GLU A 48 9.74 -1.02 -7.04
C GLU A 48 11.26 -0.99 -7.09
N GLU A 49 11.86 -1.44 -8.19
CA GLU A 49 13.31 -1.44 -8.41
C GLU A 49 13.90 -0.03 -8.43
N GLU A 50 13.23 0.94 -9.01
CA GLU A 50 13.67 2.34 -9.01
C GLU A 50 13.69 2.92 -7.58
N VAL A 51 12.71 2.53 -6.75
CA VAL A 51 12.67 2.91 -5.33
C VAL A 51 13.84 2.26 -4.58
N GLY A 52 14.09 0.97 -4.79
CA GLY A 52 15.21 0.25 -4.20
C GLY A 52 16.57 0.83 -4.58
N ASP A 53 16.74 1.18 -5.85
CA ASP A 53 17.96 1.82 -6.36
C ASP A 53 18.17 3.22 -5.77
N ALA A 54 17.10 4.02 -5.66
CA ALA A 54 17.18 5.35 -5.04
C ALA A 54 17.54 5.28 -3.55
N ILE A 55 16.98 4.32 -2.82
CA ILE A 55 17.31 4.13 -1.40
C ILE A 55 18.76 3.71 -1.22
N ALA A 56 19.25 2.79 -2.06
CA ALA A 56 20.64 2.32 -1.98
C ALA A 56 21.65 3.44 -2.30
N GLU A 57 21.30 4.38 -3.17
CA GLU A 57 22.16 5.51 -3.58
C GLU A 57 21.98 6.75 -2.67
N GLY A 58 20.81 6.93 -2.09
CA GLY A 58 20.40 8.19 -1.43
C GLY A 58 21.03 8.47 -0.06
N HIS A 59 21.95 7.62 0.42
CA HIS A 59 22.67 7.78 1.69
C HIS A 59 21.78 7.98 2.93
N VAL A 60 20.55 7.46 2.89
CA VAL A 60 19.59 7.49 4.00
C VAL A 60 19.50 6.09 4.60
N ASN A 61 19.61 5.98 5.93
CA ASN A 61 19.49 4.68 6.57
C ASN A 61 18.09 4.10 6.37
N ARG A 62 17.99 2.79 6.08
CA ARG A 62 16.70 2.10 5.90
C ARG A 62 15.76 2.30 7.10
N SER A 63 16.29 2.38 8.31
CA SER A 63 15.53 2.59 9.55
C SER A 63 14.90 3.99 9.67
N GLU A 64 15.34 4.96 8.88
CA GLU A 64 14.77 6.31 8.82
C GLU A 64 13.60 6.39 7.83
N LEU A 65 13.40 5.35 7.01
CA LEU A 65 12.39 5.28 5.96
C LEU A 65 11.18 4.47 6.41
N PHE A 66 10.02 4.87 5.90
CA PHE A 66 8.78 4.11 5.94
C PHE A 66 8.42 3.68 4.51
N LEU A 67 8.64 2.40 4.22
CA LEU A 67 8.34 1.84 2.90
C LEU A 67 7.02 1.10 2.92
N THR A 68 6.10 1.56 2.08
CA THR A 68 4.85 0.88 1.79
C THR A 68 4.91 0.22 0.43
N SER A 69 4.58 -1.06 0.35
CA SER A 69 4.25 -1.73 -0.91
C SER A 69 2.90 -2.43 -0.81
N LYS A 70 2.41 -2.94 -1.94
CA LYS A 70 1.06 -3.50 -2.05
C LYS A 70 1.08 -4.77 -2.89
N LEU A 71 0.37 -5.78 -2.43
CA LEU A 71 0.14 -7.03 -3.16
C LEU A 71 -0.68 -6.75 -4.42
N HIS A 72 -0.18 -7.20 -5.57
CA HIS A 72 -0.96 -7.14 -6.80
C HIS A 72 -2.24 -8.02 -6.69
N PRO A 73 -3.43 -7.57 -7.13
CA PRO A 73 -4.66 -8.34 -6.96
C PRO A 73 -4.67 -9.70 -7.71
N ARG A 74 -3.83 -9.89 -8.73
CA ARG A 74 -3.64 -11.21 -9.38
C ARG A 74 -3.06 -12.28 -8.44
N ASP A 75 -2.39 -11.85 -7.37
CA ASP A 75 -1.71 -12.73 -6.40
C ASP A 75 -2.52 -12.87 -5.09
N LEU A 76 -3.82 -12.55 -5.12
CA LEU A 76 -4.73 -12.81 -4.00
C LEU A 76 -4.80 -14.31 -3.70
N GLY A 77 -4.90 -14.65 -2.41
CA GLY A 77 -4.87 -16.02 -1.90
C GLY A 77 -3.70 -16.26 -0.97
N ALA A 78 -3.78 -17.25 -0.10
CA ALA A 78 -2.80 -17.46 0.96
C ALA A 78 -1.40 -17.78 0.41
N THR A 79 -1.31 -18.80 -0.45
CA THR A 79 -0.03 -19.26 -1.01
C THR A 79 0.60 -18.19 -1.91
N ARG A 80 -0.18 -17.65 -2.86
CA ARG A 80 0.30 -16.66 -3.83
C ARG A 80 0.82 -15.38 -3.15
N THR A 81 0.14 -14.92 -2.10
CA THR A 81 0.58 -13.76 -1.32
C THR A 81 1.97 -13.99 -0.69
N LEU A 82 2.18 -15.17 -0.08
CA LEU A 82 3.46 -15.51 0.54
C LEU A 82 4.58 -15.70 -0.49
N GLU A 83 4.27 -16.22 -1.69
CA GLU A 83 5.22 -16.38 -2.79
C GLU A 83 5.60 -15.04 -3.43
N ALA A 84 4.66 -14.10 -3.54
CA ALA A 84 4.88 -12.82 -4.19
C ALA A 84 5.61 -11.79 -3.29
N PHE A 85 5.48 -11.89 -1.97
CA PHE A 85 6.06 -10.93 -1.03
C PHE A 85 7.59 -10.79 -1.13
N PRO A 86 8.39 -11.88 -1.20
CA PRO A 86 9.86 -11.78 -1.32
C PRO A 86 10.33 -11.01 -2.56
N ASP A 87 9.53 -10.95 -3.62
CA ASP A 87 9.86 -10.17 -4.81
C ASP A 87 9.90 -8.68 -4.53
N SER A 88 8.96 -8.14 -3.73
CA SER A 88 9.01 -6.75 -3.29
C SER A 88 10.27 -6.47 -2.45
N LEU A 89 10.62 -7.34 -1.51
CA LEU A 89 11.83 -7.18 -0.71
C LEU A 89 13.09 -7.12 -1.58
N ARG A 90 13.18 -8.01 -2.57
CA ARG A 90 14.30 -8.07 -3.51
C ARG A 90 14.40 -6.80 -4.36
N ARG A 91 13.28 -6.33 -4.94
CA ARG A 91 13.23 -5.12 -5.77
C ARG A 91 13.53 -3.86 -4.97
N LEU A 92 12.97 -3.76 -3.77
CA LEU A 92 13.18 -2.64 -2.85
C LEU A 92 14.52 -2.71 -2.11
N ARG A 93 15.33 -3.76 -2.32
CA ARG A 93 16.64 -4.00 -1.68
C ARG A 93 16.57 -3.87 -0.15
N THR A 94 15.56 -4.48 0.44
CA THR A 94 15.31 -4.44 1.89
C THR A 94 14.98 -5.81 2.44
N THR A 95 15.09 -5.99 3.74
CA THR A 95 14.74 -7.23 4.44
C THR A 95 13.38 -7.17 5.12
N TYR A 96 12.73 -6.01 5.14
CA TYR A 96 11.40 -5.82 5.73
C TYR A 96 10.67 -4.65 5.07
N LEU A 97 9.35 -4.63 5.21
CA LEU A 97 8.53 -3.47 4.88
C LEU A 97 7.93 -2.83 6.15
N ASP A 98 7.76 -1.50 6.11
CA ASP A 98 7.04 -0.80 7.17
C ASP A 98 5.53 -1.01 7.05
N ALA A 99 5.01 -1.08 5.82
CA ALA A 99 3.63 -1.48 5.57
C ALA A 99 3.53 -2.34 4.30
N PHE A 100 2.68 -3.38 4.35
CA PHE A 100 2.28 -4.15 3.18
C PHE A 100 0.76 -4.25 3.12
N LEU A 101 0.19 -3.88 1.97
CA LEU A 101 -1.25 -3.74 1.80
C LEU A 101 -1.78 -4.70 0.75
N LEU A 102 -3.03 -5.11 0.86
CA LEU A 102 -3.78 -5.58 -0.30
C LEU A 102 -4.10 -4.38 -1.18
N HIS A 103 -3.67 -4.39 -2.46
CA HIS A 103 -3.84 -3.23 -3.35
C HIS A 103 -5.31 -3.02 -3.72
N TYR A 104 -6.05 -4.10 -3.97
CA TYR A 104 -7.48 -4.13 -4.28
C TYR A 104 -8.13 -5.37 -3.67
N PRO A 105 -9.45 -5.34 -3.36
CA PRO A 105 -10.16 -6.51 -2.85
C PRO A 105 -10.40 -7.59 -3.91
N ARG A 106 -10.23 -7.26 -5.20
CA ARG A 106 -10.46 -8.17 -6.35
C ARG A 106 -9.72 -7.66 -7.58
N CYS A 107 -9.60 -8.50 -8.58
CA CYS A 107 -9.22 -8.09 -9.92
C CYS A 107 -10.34 -7.27 -10.60
N PHE A 108 -9.97 -6.42 -11.54
CA PHE A 108 -10.91 -5.65 -12.35
C PHE A 108 -10.34 -5.38 -13.75
N GLY A 109 -11.21 -5.21 -14.73
CA GLY A 109 -10.83 -4.93 -16.11
C GLY A 109 -9.81 -5.93 -16.64
N THR A 110 -8.73 -5.42 -17.23
CA THR A 110 -7.62 -6.22 -17.79
C THR A 110 -6.43 -6.37 -16.84
N LEU A 111 -6.55 -5.92 -15.59
CA LEU A 111 -5.45 -5.93 -14.62
C LEU A 111 -4.96 -7.35 -14.30
N CYS A 112 -5.85 -8.34 -14.36
CA CYS A 112 -5.50 -9.73 -14.16
C CYS A 112 -5.84 -10.55 -15.41
N ALA A 113 -4.84 -11.18 -16.00
CA ALA A 113 -5.04 -12.06 -17.16
C ALA A 113 -5.90 -13.30 -16.83
N LYS A 114 -5.92 -13.68 -15.54
CA LYS A 114 -6.74 -14.76 -14.98
C LYS A 114 -7.25 -14.34 -13.61
N GLU A 115 -8.41 -14.87 -13.20
CA GLU A 115 -8.87 -14.76 -11.83
C GLU A 115 -7.81 -15.32 -10.86
N PRO A 116 -7.60 -14.67 -9.72
CA PRO A 116 -6.66 -15.17 -8.71
C PRO A 116 -7.14 -16.51 -8.14
N GLU A 117 -6.20 -17.33 -7.67
CA GLU A 117 -6.48 -18.64 -7.09
C GLU A 117 -7.20 -18.58 -5.73
N GLY A 118 -7.26 -17.40 -5.13
CA GLY A 118 -7.95 -17.16 -3.85
C GLY A 118 -8.52 -15.76 -3.77
N ASP A 119 -9.11 -15.46 -2.65
CA ASP A 119 -9.73 -14.16 -2.38
C ASP A 119 -8.87 -13.30 -1.43
N TRP A 120 -9.34 -12.08 -1.19
CA TRP A 120 -8.68 -11.16 -0.27
C TRP A 120 -8.67 -11.64 1.19
N ARG A 121 -9.61 -12.51 1.62
CA ARG A 121 -9.65 -13.06 2.99
C ARG A 121 -8.49 -14.02 3.21
N ALA A 122 -8.25 -14.89 2.25
CA ALA A 122 -7.10 -15.81 2.28
C ALA A 122 -5.78 -15.02 2.19
N ALA A 123 -5.70 -13.98 1.36
CA ALA A 123 -4.57 -13.09 1.28
C ALA A 123 -4.33 -12.31 2.59
N TRP A 124 -5.41 -11.87 3.27
CA TRP A 124 -5.30 -11.23 4.57
C TRP A 124 -4.64 -12.13 5.62
N GLY A 125 -5.05 -13.40 5.69
CA GLY A 125 -4.42 -14.39 6.58
C GLY A 125 -2.91 -14.57 6.30
N ALA A 126 -2.50 -14.44 5.03
CA ALA A 126 -1.08 -14.44 4.67
C ALA A 126 -0.37 -13.15 5.15
N LEU A 127 -0.99 -11.97 5.04
CA LEU A 127 -0.46 -10.73 5.60
C LEU A 127 -0.30 -10.84 7.13
N GLU A 128 -1.27 -11.41 7.83
CA GLU A 128 -1.18 -11.68 9.27
C GLU A 128 0.02 -12.58 9.60
N THR A 129 0.30 -13.57 8.75
CA THR A 129 1.46 -14.45 8.89
C THR A 129 2.78 -13.69 8.72
N LEU A 130 2.90 -12.84 7.68
CA LEU A 130 4.08 -11.99 7.46
C LEU A 130 4.29 -11.02 8.63
N TYR A 131 3.21 -10.45 9.16
CA TYR A 131 3.25 -9.58 10.33
C TYR A 131 3.74 -10.32 11.58
N ALA A 132 3.21 -11.51 11.84
CA ALA A 132 3.64 -12.33 12.98
C ALA A 132 5.11 -12.76 12.90
N ARG A 133 5.67 -12.92 11.69
CA ARG A 133 7.08 -13.20 11.45
C ARG A 133 7.99 -11.96 11.58
N GLY A 134 7.41 -10.75 11.70
CA GLY A 134 8.16 -9.50 11.74
C GLY A 134 8.72 -9.07 10.39
N GLU A 135 8.30 -9.68 9.30
CA GLU A 135 8.71 -9.33 7.94
C GLU A 135 8.05 -8.02 7.45
N VAL A 136 6.90 -7.67 8.06
CA VAL A 136 6.21 -6.40 7.88
C VAL A 136 5.85 -5.80 9.24
N ARG A 137 5.98 -4.48 9.38
CA ARG A 137 5.70 -3.77 10.63
C ARG A 137 4.25 -3.36 10.79
N ALA A 138 3.53 -3.22 9.67
CA ALA A 138 2.10 -2.92 9.62
C ALA A 138 1.47 -3.61 8.41
N ILE A 139 0.22 -4.01 8.54
CA ILE A 139 -0.58 -4.56 7.44
C ILE A 139 -1.84 -3.73 7.24
N GLY A 140 -2.33 -3.68 6.02
CA GLY A 140 -3.49 -2.87 5.69
C GLY A 140 -4.10 -3.22 4.33
N VAL A 141 -5.01 -2.36 3.90
CA VAL A 141 -5.72 -2.53 2.63
C VAL A 141 -5.77 -1.21 1.88
N SER A 142 -5.87 -1.30 0.56
CA SER A 142 -6.08 -0.17 -0.33
C SER A 142 -7.30 -0.42 -1.21
N ASN A 143 -8.05 0.64 -1.52
CA ASN A 143 -9.22 0.57 -2.39
C ASN A 143 -10.35 -0.35 -1.87
N PHE A 144 -10.42 -0.54 -0.58
CA PHE A 144 -11.54 -1.17 0.11
C PHE A 144 -12.57 -0.11 0.45
N GLY A 145 -13.84 -0.35 0.09
CA GLY A 145 -14.94 0.48 0.52
C GLY A 145 -15.36 0.19 1.96
N PRO A 146 -16.34 0.95 2.51
CA PRO A 146 -16.82 0.73 3.89
C PRO A 146 -17.33 -0.69 4.13
N ALA A 147 -18.00 -1.31 3.15
CA ALA A 147 -18.55 -2.65 3.29
C ALA A 147 -17.44 -3.72 3.33
N GLU A 148 -16.45 -3.63 2.45
CA GLU A 148 -15.31 -4.54 2.44
C GLU A 148 -14.45 -4.35 3.73
N LEU A 149 -14.24 -3.12 4.18
CA LEU A 149 -13.52 -2.87 5.43
C LEU A 149 -14.27 -3.45 6.63
N GLN A 150 -15.59 -3.31 6.69
CA GLN A 150 -16.38 -3.91 7.78
C GLN A 150 -16.24 -5.43 7.78
N GLN A 151 -16.38 -6.07 6.61
CA GLN A 151 -16.18 -7.52 6.49
C GLN A 151 -14.78 -7.95 6.94
N LEU A 152 -13.74 -7.15 6.62
CA LEU A 152 -12.39 -7.43 7.08
C LEU A 152 -12.29 -7.33 8.61
N LEU A 153 -12.84 -6.27 9.21
CA LEU A 153 -12.84 -6.07 10.64
C LEU A 153 -13.55 -7.20 11.41
N ASP A 154 -14.58 -7.80 10.79
CA ASP A 154 -15.35 -8.89 11.39
C ASP A 154 -14.57 -10.23 11.42
N VAL A 155 -13.60 -10.44 10.50
CA VAL A 155 -12.91 -11.73 10.34
C VAL A 155 -11.41 -11.66 10.70
N ALA A 156 -10.81 -10.47 10.73
CA ALA A 156 -9.38 -10.29 10.96
C ALA A 156 -8.97 -10.65 12.38
N LYS A 157 -7.93 -11.47 12.52
CA LYS A 157 -7.27 -11.74 13.82
C LYS A 157 -6.39 -10.55 14.23
N VAL A 158 -5.68 -9.98 13.26
CA VAL A 158 -4.95 -8.73 13.40
C VAL A 158 -5.74 -7.66 12.65
N LYS A 159 -6.26 -6.68 13.37
CA LYS A 159 -6.98 -5.55 12.79
C LYS A 159 -6.06 -4.77 11.83
N PRO A 160 -6.54 -4.29 10.66
CA PRO A 160 -5.73 -3.50 9.76
C PRO A 160 -5.19 -2.25 10.48
N HIS A 161 -3.91 -1.96 10.28
CA HIS A 161 -3.25 -0.80 10.85
C HIS A 161 -3.56 0.47 10.07
N LEU A 162 -3.71 0.32 8.74
CA LEU A 162 -4.06 1.43 7.86
C LEU A 162 -4.97 0.99 6.71
N VAL A 163 -5.74 1.97 6.23
CA VAL A 163 -6.57 1.88 5.02
C VAL A 163 -6.16 3.02 4.11
N GLN A 164 -5.78 2.69 2.88
CA GLN A 164 -5.40 3.68 1.87
C GLN A 164 -6.50 3.80 0.83
N SER A 165 -6.99 5.02 0.59
CA SER A 165 -8.02 5.27 -0.43
C SER A 165 -7.79 6.60 -1.13
N TRP A 166 -8.34 6.72 -2.35
CA TRP A 166 -8.35 7.98 -3.06
C TRP A 166 -9.15 9.03 -2.27
N MET A 167 -8.57 10.20 -2.13
CA MET A 167 -9.22 11.35 -1.53
C MET A 167 -8.64 12.64 -2.11
N ASP A 168 -9.51 13.51 -2.58
CA ASP A 168 -9.16 14.85 -3.07
C ASP A 168 -10.13 15.91 -2.53
N PRO A 169 -9.96 17.20 -2.85
CA PRO A 169 -10.84 18.26 -2.35
C PRO A 169 -12.32 18.08 -2.69
N LEU A 170 -12.65 17.35 -3.76
CA LEU A 170 -14.03 17.09 -4.20
C LEU A 170 -14.55 15.74 -3.72
N HIS A 171 -13.68 14.83 -3.28
CA HIS A 171 -14.00 13.48 -2.84
C HIS A 171 -13.40 13.20 -1.46
N ALA A 172 -14.18 13.38 -0.42
CA ALA A 172 -13.70 13.39 0.96
C ALA A 172 -13.71 12.03 1.68
N GLU A 173 -14.13 10.94 1.05
CA GLU A 173 -14.20 9.57 1.62
C GLU A 173 -14.79 9.50 3.05
N ARG A 174 -15.81 10.33 3.35
CA ARG A 174 -16.36 10.51 4.71
C ARG A 174 -16.83 9.21 5.37
N PRO A 175 -17.57 8.30 4.70
CA PRO A 175 -18.03 7.05 5.33
C PRO A 175 -16.87 6.14 5.72
N LEU A 176 -15.88 5.96 4.83
CA LEU A 176 -14.71 5.12 5.08
C LEU A 176 -13.84 5.70 6.20
N ARG A 177 -13.58 7.01 6.18
CA ARG A 177 -12.84 7.71 7.23
C ARG A 177 -13.51 7.60 8.60
N ALA A 178 -14.84 7.74 8.65
CA ALA A 178 -15.58 7.57 9.90
C ALA A 178 -15.50 6.13 10.44
N LEU A 179 -15.54 5.13 9.54
CA LEU A 179 -15.35 3.73 9.92
C LEU A 179 -13.93 3.50 10.46
N CYS A 180 -12.90 3.98 9.77
CA CYS A 180 -11.51 3.91 10.23
C CYS A 180 -11.35 4.52 11.62
N ALA A 181 -11.87 5.73 11.85
CA ALA A 181 -11.77 6.43 13.12
C ALA A 181 -12.43 5.65 14.27
N ARG A 182 -13.62 5.07 14.05
CA ARG A 182 -14.30 4.24 15.06
C ARG A 182 -13.49 3.04 15.51
N HIS A 183 -12.68 2.47 14.62
CA HIS A 183 -11.91 1.27 14.89
C HIS A 183 -10.42 1.55 15.19
N GLY A 184 -10.02 2.83 15.24
CA GLY A 184 -8.61 3.21 15.45
C GLY A 184 -7.68 2.78 14.31
N VAL A 185 -8.21 2.65 13.09
CA VAL A 185 -7.44 2.35 11.87
C VAL A 185 -6.98 3.66 11.26
N GLN A 186 -5.70 3.76 10.89
CA GLN A 186 -5.18 4.94 10.23
C GLN A 186 -5.71 5.03 8.79
N PHE A 187 -6.34 6.15 8.44
CA PHE A 187 -6.70 6.44 7.05
C PHE A 187 -5.52 7.17 6.37
N GLN A 188 -5.13 6.71 5.19
CA GLN A 188 -4.13 7.34 4.33
C GLN A 188 -4.78 7.71 2.99
N ALA A 189 -4.65 8.98 2.60
CA ALA A 189 -5.14 9.47 1.31
C ALA A 189 -4.06 9.31 0.23
N TYR A 190 -4.47 9.01 -1.01
CA TYR A 190 -3.62 9.14 -2.18
C TYR A 190 -4.29 10.05 -3.23
N SER A 191 -3.50 10.52 -4.23
CA SER A 191 -3.95 11.47 -5.28
C SER A 191 -4.59 12.75 -4.75
N THR A 192 -4.11 13.24 -3.60
CA THR A 192 -4.72 14.35 -2.87
C THR A 192 -4.71 15.71 -3.59
N PRO A 193 -3.75 16.04 -4.48
CA PRO A 193 -3.81 17.30 -5.24
C PRO A 193 -4.97 17.34 -6.26
N GLY A 194 -5.63 16.20 -6.51
CA GLY A 194 -6.65 16.10 -7.53
C GLY A 194 -6.05 16.14 -8.93
N LEU A 195 -5.83 15.00 -9.55
CA LEU A 195 -5.51 14.95 -10.97
C LEU A 195 -6.80 15.19 -11.77
N PRO A 196 -6.73 15.93 -12.90
CA PRO A 196 -7.89 16.04 -13.79
C PRO A 196 -8.31 14.62 -14.21
N ARG A 197 -9.52 14.22 -13.83
CA ARG A 197 -10.09 12.96 -14.30
C ARG A 197 -10.28 13.06 -15.80
N GLN A 198 -9.59 12.23 -16.55
CA GLN A 198 -9.82 12.13 -17.99
C GLN A 198 -11.07 11.31 -18.33
N ASP A 199 -11.56 10.45 -17.43
CA ASP A 199 -12.81 9.72 -17.61
C ASP A 199 -13.30 9.12 -16.29
N SER A 200 -14.57 9.36 -15.96
CA SER A 200 -15.23 8.79 -14.78
C SER A 200 -15.57 7.31 -14.90
N SER A 201 -15.37 6.70 -16.08
CA SER A 201 -15.62 5.28 -16.33
C SER A 201 -14.40 4.39 -16.06
N GLN A 202 -13.21 4.96 -15.88
CA GLN A 202 -12.01 4.20 -15.48
C GLN A 202 -11.68 4.46 -14.01
N PRO A 203 -11.56 3.43 -13.18
CA PRO A 203 -11.27 3.59 -11.76
C PRO A 203 -9.92 4.27 -11.49
N PHE A 204 -9.00 4.28 -12.43
CA PHE A 204 -7.69 4.93 -12.33
C PHE A 204 -7.10 5.18 -13.71
N SER A 205 -7.36 6.36 -14.29
CA SER A 205 -6.49 6.92 -15.32
C SER A 205 -5.60 7.98 -14.65
N ALA A 206 -4.43 7.60 -14.28
CA ALA A 206 -3.31 8.49 -14.00
C ALA A 206 -2.10 7.97 -14.72
#